data_8f2445e455a21573ec4b2391b7904ad9
#
_entry.id   8f2445e455a21573ec4b2391b7904ad9
#
_cell.length_a   1.000
_cell.length_b   1.000
_cell.length_c   1.000
_cell.angle_alpha   90.00
_cell.angle_beta   90.00
_cell.angle_gamma   90.00
#
_symmetry.space_group_name_H-M   'P 1'
#
loop_
_entity.id
_entity.type
_entity.pdbx_description
1 polymer ?
#
loop_
_entity_poly.entity_id
_entity_poly.type
_entity_poly.pdbx_seq_one_letter_code
_entity_poly.pdbx_strand_id
1 'polypeptide(L)'
;MKKFKKSKIFYIRFTLFILYLVVATALVFTSVVQSPVVVDIKSTSTVTATPTAIITPTPTLLPPPKIERVLIISYDGMRTDAIEKAPMPNLIKLMQNGAYSLTSAETIAYPSTLPSHASMLSGLCMQDTGIYYDRYFKYLGYSKGVDIFDLAHSAGLRTVMIVGKDKLRQLAEPETTDVFEVRYDEEAISKVAVEEIQKGFGLMFVHFPSPDKVGHKYGWMGYSYLKMLTNGDNALEEILKALDDDGLRKTTLIIVTADHGGHDKNHIGTVIQDFRIPWIISGPRIVPGELTIPIETMDTAATTAYALDLPLQDNWEGIPVYEAFGEPRLKVHKAYIQHPCHE
;
A
#
# COMPACT_ATOMS: atom_id res chain seq x y z
N MET A 1 -11.35 47.56 31.36
CA MET A 1 -12.09 46.69 32.28
C MET A 1 -13.24 45.86 31.71
N LYS A 2 -13.30 45.56 30.41
CA LYS A 2 -14.41 44.73 29.77
C LYS A 2 -14.02 43.30 29.40
N LYS A 3 -12.74 42.88 29.50
CA LYS A 3 -12.29 41.52 29.11
C LYS A 3 -12.41 40.44 30.18
N PHE A 4 -12.52 40.82 31.48
CA PHE A 4 -12.58 39.85 32.59
C PHE A 4 -13.95 39.25 32.90
N LYS A 5 -15.04 39.82 32.40
CA LYS A 5 -16.40 39.32 32.66
C LYS A 5 -16.86 38.16 31.81
N LYS A 6 -16.30 38.01 30.59
CA LYS A 6 -16.70 36.92 29.67
C LYS A 6 -16.12 35.55 30.04
N SER A 7 -14.95 35.50 30.68
CA SER A 7 -14.30 34.26 31.12
C SER A 7 -15.06 33.52 32.22
N LYS A 8 -15.53 34.23 33.24
CA LYS A 8 -16.26 33.62 34.37
C LYS A 8 -17.58 32.96 33.95
N ILE A 9 -18.31 33.55 33.01
CA ILE A 9 -19.61 33.03 32.56
C ILE A 9 -19.39 31.71 31.74
N PHE A 10 -18.29 31.61 31.02
CA PHE A 10 -17.96 30.41 30.26
C PHE A 10 -17.64 29.23 31.18
N TYR A 11 -16.81 29.44 32.22
CA TYR A 11 -16.49 28.40 33.20
C TYR A 11 -17.71 27.91 34.00
N ILE A 12 -18.61 28.80 34.41
CA ILE A 12 -19.83 28.42 35.14
C ILE A 12 -20.76 27.57 34.27
N ARG A 13 -20.91 27.89 32.98
CA ARG A 13 -21.73 27.08 32.04
C ARG A 13 -21.12 25.72 31.74
N PHE A 14 -19.80 25.63 31.64
CA PHE A 14 -19.10 24.39 31.42
C PHE A 14 -19.17 23.45 32.64
N THR A 15 -19.02 23.98 33.84
CA THR A 15 -19.15 23.20 35.08
C THR A 15 -20.56 22.67 35.31
N LEU A 16 -21.60 23.43 34.97
CA LEU A 16 -23.00 23.00 35.04
C LEU A 16 -23.32 21.92 34.00
N PHE A 17 -22.73 21.99 32.84
CA PHE A 17 -22.90 20.97 31.81
C PHE A 17 -22.27 19.61 32.22
N ILE A 18 -21.09 19.61 32.81
CA ILE A 18 -20.46 18.39 33.35
C ILE A 18 -21.28 17.80 34.51
N LEU A 19 -21.81 18.63 35.41
CA LEU A 19 -22.64 18.18 36.52
C LEU A 19 -23.94 17.53 36.01
N TYR A 20 -24.56 18.05 34.96
CA TYR A 20 -25.74 17.48 34.32
C TYR A 20 -25.46 16.10 33.70
N LEU A 21 -24.30 15.93 33.05
CA LEU A 21 -23.87 14.65 32.46
C LEU A 21 -23.65 13.57 33.52
N VAL A 22 -23.05 13.90 34.66
CA VAL A 22 -22.79 12.97 35.78
C VAL A 22 -24.09 12.52 36.44
N VAL A 23 -25.08 13.41 36.59
CA VAL A 23 -26.39 13.08 37.19
C VAL A 23 -27.23 12.25 36.21
N ALA A 24 -27.14 12.49 34.91
CA ALA A 24 -27.87 11.72 33.91
C ALA A 24 -27.37 10.28 33.78
N THR A 25 -26.06 10.03 33.98
CA THR A 25 -25.50 8.66 33.98
C THR A 25 -25.81 7.89 35.26
N ALA A 26 -26.01 8.55 36.40
CA ALA A 26 -26.37 7.89 37.66
C ALA A 26 -27.84 7.40 37.71
N LEU A 27 -28.73 8.00 36.95
CA LEU A 27 -30.17 7.65 36.92
C LEU A 27 -30.50 6.45 36.01
N VAL A 28 -29.58 5.98 35.16
CA VAL A 28 -29.79 4.84 34.23
C VAL A 28 -29.44 3.50 34.91
N PHE A 29 -28.74 3.48 36.06
CA PHE A 29 -28.29 2.24 36.72
C PHE A 29 -29.15 1.70 37.86
N THR A 30 -30.33 2.27 38.14
CA THR A 30 -31.16 1.84 39.30
C THR A 30 -32.50 1.18 38.99
N SER A 31 -32.63 0.55 37.83
CA SER A 31 -33.84 -0.26 37.60
C SER A 31 -33.49 -1.50 36.78
N VAL A 32 -33.25 -2.60 37.44
CA VAL A 32 -33.71 -3.98 37.16
C VAL A 32 -33.04 -4.93 38.17
N VAL A 33 -33.66 -5.11 39.35
CA VAL A 33 -33.47 -6.31 40.14
C VAL A 33 -34.82 -7.07 40.10
N GLN A 34 -34.90 -8.06 39.26
CA GLN A 34 -36.01 -9.02 39.25
C GLN A 34 -35.71 -10.16 40.21
N SER A 35 -36.65 -10.39 41.14
CA SER A 35 -36.62 -11.50 42.08
C SER A 35 -36.77 -12.86 41.36
N PRO A 36 -36.15 -13.94 41.84
CA PRO A 36 -36.31 -15.24 41.22
C PRO A 36 -37.66 -15.86 41.58
N VAL A 37 -38.39 -16.28 40.57
CA VAL A 37 -39.61 -17.14 40.73
C VAL A 37 -39.13 -18.57 40.95
N VAL A 38 -39.45 -19.12 42.13
CA VAL A 38 -39.26 -20.55 42.43
C VAL A 38 -40.44 -21.31 41.82
N VAL A 39 -40.16 -22.13 40.82
CA VAL A 39 -41.12 -23.07 40.25
C VAL A 39 -40.85 -24.48 40.82
N ASP A 40 -41.79 -24.98 41.59
CA ASP A 40 -41.77 -26.34 42.15
C ASP A 40 -42.12 -27.33 41.05
N ILE A 41 -41.13 -28.10 40.58
CA ILE A 41 -41.34 -29.10 39.53
C ILE A 41 -41.48 -30.47 40.14
N LYS A 42 -42.72 -30.99 40.17
CA LYS A 42 -42.97 -32.39 40.45
C LYS A 42 -42.30 -33.30 39.43
N SER A 43 -41.43 -34.16 39.88
CA SER A 43 -40.72 -35.15 39.07
C SER A 43 -41.69 -36.19 38.49
N THR A 44 -41.80 -36.15 37.15
CA THR A 44 -42.39 -37.24 36.38
C THR A 44 -41.26 -37.97 35.66
N SER A 45 -41.05 -39.22 35.93
CA SER A 45 -40.00 -40.02 35.28
C SER A 45 -40.31 -40.19 33.79
N THR A 46 -39.62 -39.58 32.95
CA THR A 46 -39.69 -39.75 31.49
C THR A 46 -38.45 -40.49 31.01
N VAL A 47 -38.64 -41.54 30.26
CA VAL A 47 -37.60 -42.34 29.60
C VAL A 47 -36.71 -41.45 28.75
N THR A 48 -35.43 -41.38 29.11
CA THR A 48 -34.44 -40.58 28.39
C THR A 48 -34.05 -41.30 27.10
N ALA A 49 -34.56 -40.83 25.97
CA ALA A 49 -33.94 -41.12 24.67
C ALA A 49 -32.59 -40.41 24.59
N THR A 50 -31.51 -41.16 24.43
CA THR A 50 -30.17 -40.63 24.24
C THR A 50 -30.16 -39.81 22.95
N PRO A 51 -29.87 -38.49 22.95
CA PRO A 51 -29.77 -37.74 21.72
C PRO A 51 -28.56 -38.23 20.94
N THR A 52 -28.81 -38.79 19.76
CA THR A 52 -27.74 -39.02 18.76
C THR A 52 -27.12 -37.66 18.43
N ALA A 53 -25.87 -37.48 18.81
CA ALA A 53 -25.14 -36.26 18.48
C ALA A 53 -25.08 -36.10 16.94
N ILE A 54 -25.81 -35.14 16.42
CA ILE A 54 -25.66 -34.72 15.03
C ILE A 54 -24.27 -34.06 14.93
N ILE A 55 -23.31 -34.81 14.40
CA ILE A 55 -21.99 -34.26 14.08
C ILE A 55 -22.20 -33.29 12.89
N THR A 56 -22.40 -32.01 13.20
CA THR A 56 -22.35 -30.96 12.18
C THR A 56 -20.94 -30.97 11.62
N PRO A 57 -20.72 -31.21 10.30
CA PRO A 57 -19.39 -31.19 9.75
C PRO A 57 -18.79 -29.81 10.01
N THR A 58 -17.65 -29.78 10.69
CA THR A 58 -16.85 -28.55 10.82
C THR A 58 -16.56 -28.08 9.41
N PRO A 59 -16.88 -26.80 9.06
CA PRO A 59 -16.56 -26.29 7.76
C PRO A 59 -15.05 -26.43 7.53
N THR A 60 -14.68 -27.22 6.53
CA THR A 60 -13.30 -27.31 6.08
C THR A 60 -12.93 -25.93 5.55
N LEU A 61 -12.12 -25.19 6.28
CA LEU A 61 -11.57 -23.91 5.81
C LEU A 61 -10.75 -24.22 4.56
N LEU A 62 -11.19 -23.69 3.43
CA LEU A 62 -10.38 -23.73 2.22
C LEU A 62 -9.06 -23.01 2.50
N PRO A 63 -7.94 -23.53 1.99
CA PRO A 63 -6.68 -22.83 2.14
C PRO A 63 -6.81 -21.39 1.59
N PRO A 64 -6.14 -20.42 2.19
CA PRO A 64 -6.19 -19.03 1.70
C PRO A 64 -5.79 -18.99 0.22
N PRO A 65 -6.39 -18.11 -0.58
CA PRO A 65 -6.08 -18.01 -2.00
C PRO A 65 -4.59 -17.70 -2.19
N LYS A 66 -3.95 -18.46 -3.07
CA LYS A 66 -2.52 -18.32 -3.35
C LYS A 66 -2.27 -17.04 -4.16
N ILE A 67 -1.24 -16.29 -3.81
CA ILE A 67 -0.67 -15.24 -4.66
C ILE A 67 0.35 -15.92 -5.58
N GLU A 68 0.12 -15.85 -6.89
CA GLU A 68 1.00 -16.46 -7.89
C GLU A 68 1.82 -15.41 -8.64
N ARG A 69 1.40 -14.16 -8.56
CA ARG A 69 2.05 -13.03 -9.24
C ARG A 69 1.84 -11.71 -8.52
N VAL A 70 2.79 -10.81 -8.71
CA VAL A 70 2.71 -9.44 -8.19
C VAL A 70 2.87 -8.45 -9.33
N LEU A 71 1.97 -7.46 -9.36
CA LEU A 71 2.02 -6.30 -10.23
C LEU A 71 2.27 -5.07 -9.37
N ILE A 72 3.40 -4.40 -9.58
CA ILE A 72 3.75 -3.13 -8.95
C ILE A 72 3.56 -2.02 -9.97
N ILE A 73 2.78 -0.99 -9.62
CA ILE A 73 2.54 0.18 -10.46
C ILE A 73 3.03 1.42 -9.71
N SER A 74 3.97 2.14 -10.29
CA SER A 74 4.49 3.40 -9.76
C SER A 74 4.01 4.58 -10.61
N TYR A 75 3.33 5.54 -9.98
CA TYR A 75 2.97 6.82 -10.58
C TYR A 75 4.05 7.85 -10.20
N ASP A 76 4.92 8.21 -11.12
CA ASP A 76 6.02 9.15 -10.91
C ASP A 76 5.50 10.52 -10.43
N GLY A 77 5.91 10.92 -9.24
CA GLY A 77 5.52 12.21 -8.65
C GLY A 77 4.07 12.30 -8.18
N MET A 78 3.38 11.19 -7.87
CA MET A 78 1.99 11.22 -7.41
C MET A 78 1.88 11.61 -5.94
N ARG A 79 1.24 12.74 -5.68
CA ARG A 79 0.88 13.18 -4.33
C ARG A 79 -0.35 12.45 -3.80
N THR A 80 -0.35 12.17 -2.52
CA THR A 80 -1.48 11.50 -1.85
C THR A 80 -2.76 12.35 -1.86
N ASP A 81 -2.65 13.66 -1.64
CA ASP A 81 -3.78 14.59 -1.62
C ASP A 81 -4.33 14.94 -3.01
N ALA A 82 -3.69 14.43 -4.07
CA ALA A 82 -4.20 14.55 -5.43
C ALA A 82 -5.24 13.47 -5.77
N ILE A 83 -5.23 12.33 -5.07
CA ILE A 83 -6.14 11.20 -5.34
C ILE A 83 -7.60 11.61 -5.17
N GLU A 84 -7.91 12.42 -4.16
CA GLU A 84 -9.26 12.92 -3.93
C GLU A 84 -9.69 14.01 -4.93
N LYS A 85 -8.73 14.67 -5.60
CA LYS A 85 -8.97 15.80 -6.50
C LYS A 85 -8.98 15.42 -7.97
N ALA A 86 -8.29 14.33 -8.32
CA ALA A 86 -8.30 13.79 -9.66
C ALA A 86 -9.37 12.70 -9.79
N PRO A 87 -10.11 12.63 -10.92
CA PRO A 87 -10.98 11.50 -11.21
C PRO A 87 -10.16 10.22 -11.40
N MET A 88 -10.05 9.40 -10.35
CA MET A 88 -9.30 8.14 -10.32
C MET A 88 -10.18 6.98 -9.78
N PRO A 89 -11.30 6.65 -10.44
CA PRO A 89 -12.26 5.67 -9.92
C PRO A 89 -11.67 4.26 -9.77
N ASN A 90 -10.75 3.86 -10.64
CA ASN A 90 -10.15 2.54 -10.61
C ASN A 90 -9.17 2.39 -9.43
N LEU A 91 -8.35 3.42 -9.18
CA LEU A 91 -7.48 3.46 -8.01
C LEU A 91 -8.28 3.49 -6.71
N ILE A 92 -9.34 4.31 -6.64
CA ILE A 92 -10.23 4.37 -5.48
C ILE A 92 -10.89 3.01 -5.22
N LYS A 93 -11.29 2.29 -6.28
CA LYS A 93 -11.84 0.94 -6.15
C LYS A 93 -10.80 -0.06 -5.63
N LEU A 94 -9.53 0.03 -6.03
CA LEU A 94 -8.46 -0.76 -5.46
C LEU A 94 -8.28 -0.47 -3.96
N MET A 95 -8.31 0.81 -3.55
CA MET A 95 -8.24 1.20 -2.14
C MET A 95 -9.41 0.65 -1.32
N GLN A 96 -10.63 0.74 -1.84
CA GLN A 96 -11.83 0.25 -1.14
C GLN A 96 -11.83 -1.28 -0.94
N ASN A 97 -11.18 -2.02 -1.84
CA ASN A 97 -11.09 -3.49 -1.79
C ASN A 97 -9.71 -3.98 -1.32
N GLY A 98 -8.87 -3.09 -0.83
CA GLY A 98 -7.51 -3.37 -0.41
C GLY A 98 -7.11 -2.62 0.85
N ALA A 99 -5.84 -2.74 1.22
CA ALA A 99 -5.25 -1.94 2.28
C ALA A 99 -4.50 -0.75 1.66
N TYR A 100 -4.45 0.38 2.38
CA TYR A 100 -3.78 1.57 1.84
C TYR A 100 -3.27 2.49 2.94
N SER A 101 -2.24 3.27 2.62
CA SER A 101 -1.78 4.40 3.41
C SER A 101 -1.65 5.63 2.52
N LEU A 102 -2.28 6.75 2.95
CA LEU A 102 -2.14 8.07 2.33
C LEU A 102 -1.40 9.06 3.23
N THR A 103 -1.17 8.70 4.48
CA THR A 103 -0.64 9.62 5.51
C THR A 103 0.65 9.15 6.15
N SER A 104 0.99 7.87 6.04
CA SER A 104 2.10 7.26 6.78
C SER A 104 3.10 6.52 5.89
N ALA A 105 2.97 6.65 4.56
CA ALA A 105 3.94 6.09 3.62
C ALA A 105 4.85 7.20 3.07
N GLU A 106 6.16 6.95 3.07
CA GLU A 106 7.17 7.91 2.66
C GLU A 106 8.24 7.27 1.78
N THR A 107 8.81 8.08 0.88
CA THR A 107 9.97 7.69 0.08
C THR A 107 11.28 7.99 0.83
N ILE A 108 12.41 7.65 0.20
CA ILE A 108 13.74 7.89 0.75
C ILE A 108 14.05 9.38 0.92
N ALA A 109 15.07 9.69 1.72
CA ALA A 109 15.49 11.06 2.03
C ALA A 109 15.89 11.91 0.80
N TYR A 110 16.21 11.29 -0.32
CA TYR A 110 16.44 11.93 -1.61
C TYR A 110 15.31 11.57 -2.59
N PRO A 111 14.18 12.30 -2.56
CA PRO A 111 12.98 11.98 -3.33
C PRO A 111 13.19 12.24 -4.82
N SER A 112 13.78 11.29 -5.52
CA SER A 112 14.16 11.40 -6.92
C SER A 112 13.93 10.08 -7.64
N THR A 113 13.53 10.13 -8.92
CA THR A 113 13.01 8.97 -9.64
C THR A 113 13.92 7.74 -9.55
N LEU A 114 15.17 7.84 -9.99
CA LEU A 114 16.02 6.65 -10.07
C LEU A 114 16.44 6.12 -8.68
N PRO A 115 16.88 6.95 -7.72
CA PRO A 115 17.20 6.47 -6.36
C PRO A 115 16.00 5.86 -5.62
N SER A 116 14.82 6.52 -5.70
CA SER A 116 13.62 6.02 -5.04
C SER A 116 13.17 4.67 -5.58
N HIS A 117 13.19 4.50 -6.91
CA HIS A 117 12.87 3.21 -7.52
C HIS A 117 13.93 2.14 -7.24
N ALA A 118 15.22 2.52 -7.13
CA ALA A 118 16.25 1.59 -6.71
C ALA A 118 15.95 1.02 -5.32
N SER A 119 15.61 1.86 -4.35
CA SER A 119 15.22 1.45 -3.01
C SER A 119 13.90 0.68 -3.00
N MET A 120 12.92 1.10 -3.79
CA MET A 120 11.61 0.44 -3.93
C MET A 120 11.72 -1.01 -4.37
N LEU A 121 12.60 -1.30 -5.33
CA LEU A 121 12.74 -2.62 -5.94
C LEU A 121 13.78 -3.50 -5.24
N SER A 122 14.74 -2.91 -4.53
CA SER A 122 15.79 -3.67 -3.84
C SER A 122 15.53 -3.91 -2.36
N GLY A 123 14.61 -3.16 -1.74
CA GLY A 123 14.44 -3.21 -0.28
C GLY A 123 15.61 -2.58 0.50
N LEU A 124 16.53 -1.90 -0.17
CA LEU A 124 17.76 -1.34 0.38
C LEU A 124 17.71 0.19 0.45
N CYS A 125 18.48 0.75 1.37
CA CYS A 125 18.77 2.18 1.38
C CYS A 125 19.51 2.63 0.11
N MET A 126 19.41 3.90 -0.22
CA MET A 126 20.13 4.49 -1.35
C MET A 126 21.65 4.27 -1.25
N GLN A 127 22.23 4.29 -0.05
CA GLN A 127 23.63 4.05 0.23
C GLN A 127 24.09 2.66 -0.24
N ASP A 128 23.24 1.66 -0.06
CA ASP A 128 23.56 0.26 -0.38
C ASP A 128 23.26 -0.07 -1.84
N THR A 129 22.26 0.58 -2.45
CA THR A 129 22.00 0.47 -3.89
C THR A 129 23.12 1.08 -4.74
N GLY A 130 23.85 2.04 -4.20
CA GLY A 130 24.87 2.81 -4.92
C GLY A 130 24.32 3.77 -5.97
N ILE A 131 23.00 4.03 -5.97
CA ILE A 131 22.32 4.92 -6.92
C ILE A 131 22.11 6.30 -6.27
N TYR A 132 23.09 7.19 -6.42
CA TYR A 132 23.08 8.57 -5.91
C TYR A 132 22.78 9.62 -6.99
N TYR A 133 22.38 9.17 -8.18
CA TYR A 133 22.20 10.00 -9.37
C TYR A 133 20.86 9.67 -10.02
N ASP A 134 20.35 10.64 -10.79
CA ASP A 134 19.04 10.54 -11.44
C ASP A 134 19.14 10.53 -12.96
N ARG A 135 20.13 9.80 -13.49
CA ARG A 135 20.38 9.60 -14.93
C ARG A 135 20.89 8.21 -15.21
N TYR A 136 20.66 7.71 -16.42
CA TYR A 136 21.28 6.48 -16.87
C TYR A 136 22.77 6.66 -17.18
N PHE A 137 23.61 5.83 -16.57
CA PHE A 137 25.05 5.79 -16.84
C PHE A 137 25.48 4.34 -17.08
N LYS A 138 25.55 3.96 -18.35
CA LYS A 138 25.92 2.58 -18.75
C LYS A 138 27.21 2.07 -18.08
N TYR A 139 28.18 2.94 -17.88
CA TYR A 139 29.50 2.56 -17.31
C TYR A 139 29.46 2.31 -15.79
N LEU A 140 28.40 2.71 -15.09
CA LEU A 140 28.24 2.45 -13.66
C LEU A 140 27.62 1.07 -13.35
N GLY A 141 27.15 0.37 -14.39
CA GLY A 141 26.46 -0.90 -14.22
C GLY A 141 25.04 -0.73 -13.66
N TYR A 142 24.52 -1.75 -13.01
CA TYR A 142 23.18 -1.78 -12.43
C TYR A 142 23.18 -1.37 -10.95
N SER A 143 21.99 -1.25 -10.35
CA SER A 143 21.83 -1.11 -8.90
C SER A 143 22.50 -2.27 -8.18
N LYS A 144 23.10 -1.99 -7.03
CA LYS A 144 23.79 -3.02 -6.24
C LYS A 144 22.81 -3.74 -5.32
N GLY A 145 23.25 -4.93 -4.90
CA GLY A 145 22.48 -5.78 -3.98
C GLY A 145 21.49 -6.67 -4.72
N VAL A 146 20.97 -7.65 -4.04
CA VAL A 146 19.89 -8.52 -4.55
C VAL A 146 18.59 -7.73 -4.50
N ASP A 147 17.90 -7.68 -5.61
CA ASP A 147 16.61 -7.02 -5.71
C ASP A 147 15.45 -8.02 -5.89
N ILE A 148 14.23 -7.53 -5.99
CA ILE A 148 13.05 -8.40 -6.11
C ILE A 148 12.98 -9.10 -7.48
N PHE A 149 13.59 -8.53 -8.53
CA PHE A 149 13.69 -9.18 -9.84
C PHE A 149 14.64 -10.36 -9.81
N ASP A 150 15.77 -10.24 -9.09
CA ASP A 150 16.71 -11.34 -8.86
C ASP A 150 16.03 -12.52 -8.17
N LEU A 151 15.28 -12.23 -7.09
CA LEU A 151 14.58 -13.25 -6.33
C LEU A 151 13.48 -13.93 -7.16
N ALA A 152 12.68 -13.14 -7.85
CA ALA A 152 11.59 -13.64 -8.69
C ALA A 152 12.14 -14.51 -9.84
N HIS A 153 13.14 -14.02 -10.55
CA HIS A 153 13.77 -14.77 -11.66
C HIS A 153 14.43 -16.07 -11.16
N SER A 154 15.14 -16.01 -10.04
CA SER A 154 15.78 -17.20 -9.42
C SER A 154 14.75 -18.26 -8.99
N ALA A 155 13.53 -17.85 -8.68
CA ALA A 155 12.39 -18.73 -8.38
C ALA A 155 11.67 -19.25 -9.65
N GLY A 156 12.17 -18.92 -10.85
CA GLY A 156 11.58 -19.31 -12.13
C GLY A 156 10.35 -18.51 -12.52
N LEU A 157 10.12 -17.36 -11.89
CA LEU A 157 9.03 -16.45 -12.24
C LEU A 157 9.47 -15.54 -13.38
N ARG A 158 8.61 -15.40 -14.40
CA ARG A 158 8.85 -14.47 -15.50
C ARG A 158 8.73 -13.03 -15.02
N THR A 159 9.76 -12.23 -15.31
CA THR A 159 9.95 -10.86 -14.83
C THR A 159 9.76 -9.84 -15.96
N VAL A 160 8.99 -8.79 -15.71
CA VAL A 160 8.64 -7.78 -16.71
C VAL A 160 8.79 -6.39 -16.11
N MET A 161 9.50 -5.49 -16.79
CA MET A 161 9.66 -4.10 -16.40
C MET A 161 9.30 -3.18 -17.58
N ILE A 162 8.23 -2.38 -17.43
CA ILE A 162 7.73 -1.45 -18.43
C ILE A 162 7.78 -0.04 -17.85
N VAL A 163 8.60 0.84 -18.40
CA VAL A 163 8.91 2.13 -17.76
C VAL A 163 8.69 3.31 -18.68
N GLY A 164 8.36 4.45 -18.07
CA GLY A 164 8.14 5.71 -18.75
C GLY A 164 9.39 6.61 -18.91
N LYS A 165 10.47 6.24 -18.24
CA LYS A 165 11.74 6.99 -18.26
C LYS A 165 12.92 6.06 -18.51
N ASP A 166 13.71 6.32 -19.55
CA ASP A 166 14.86 5.47 -19.94
C ASP A 166 15.92 5.30 -18.84
N LYS A 167 16.03 6.27 -17.93
CA LYS A 167 16.98 6.18 -16.79
C LYS A 167 16.73 4.96 -15.89
N LEU A 168 15.50 4.43 -15.83
CA LEU A 168 15.18 3.24 -15.06
C LEU A 168 15.81 1.95 -15.62
N ARG A 169 16.39 1.99 -16.82
CA ARG A 169 17.25 0.93 -17.35
C ARG A 169 18.41 0.57 -16.40
N GLN A 170 18.79 1.49 -15.51
CA GLN A 170 19.82 1.24 -14.50
C GLN A 170 19.40 0.18 -13.46
N LEU A 171 18.10 -0.15 -13.41
CA LEU A 171 17.50 -1.12 -12.48
C LEU A 171 17.10 -2.44 -13.17
N ALA A 172 17.23 -2.50 -14.49
CA ALA A 172 16.82 -3.66 -15.30
C ALA A 172 18.05 -4.48 -15.70
N GLU A 173 18.54 -5.32 -14.80
CA GLU A 173 19.63 -6.22 -15.08
C GLU A 173 19.17 -7.29 -16.08
N PRO A 174 19.84 -7.45 -17.26
CA PRO A 174 19.38 -8.35 -18.32
C PRO A 174 19.31 -9.82 -17.92
N GLU A 175 20.10 -10.21 -16.93
CA GLU A 175 20.16 -11.57 -16.42
C GLU A 175 18.93 -11.96 -15.59
N THR A 176 18.22 -10.98 -15.04
CA THR A 176 17.08 -11.19 -14.13
C THR A 176 15.80 -10.45 -14.55
N THR A 177 15.87 -9.65 -15.62
CA THR A 177 14.73 -8.95 -16.21
C THR A 177 14.44 -9.51 -17.61
N ASP A 178 13.48 -10.45 -17.72
CA ASP A 178 13.16 -11.13 -18.99
C ASP A 178 12.64 -10.17 -20.06
N VAL A 179 11.91 -9.13 -19.64
CA VAL A 179 11.37 -8.10 -20.54
C VAL A 179 11.62 -6.71 -19.95
N PHE A 180 12.32 -5.87 -20.70
CA PHE A 180 12.48 -4.46 -20.39
C PHE A 180 12.02 -3.60 -21.58
N GLU A 181 10.96 -2.80 -21.35
CA GLU A 181 10.36 -1.95 -22.35
C GLU A 181 10.25 -0.49 -21.90
N VAL A 182 10.54 0.45 -22.80
CA VAL A 182 10.40 1.88 -22.55
C VAL A 182 9.31 2.46 -23.43
N ARG A 183 8.34 3.11 -22.81
CA ARG A 183 7.27 3.87 -23.48
C ARG A 183 7.12 5.19 -22.74
N TYR A 184 6.68 6.26 -23.41
CA TYR A 184 6.79 7.62 -22.85
C TYR A 184 5.47 8.24 -22.40
N ASP A 185 4.39 7.47 -22.43
CA ASP A 185 3.06 7.85 -21.97
C ASP A 185 2.29 6.63 -21.44
N GLU A 186 1.26 6.87 -20.63
CA GLU A 186 0.51 5.86 -19.91
C GLU A 186 -0.25 4.90 -20.84
N GLU A 187 -0.79 5.40 -21.96
CA GLU A 187 -1.53 4.59 -22.93
C GLU A 187 -0.60 3.58 -23.64
N ALA A 188 0.58 4.02 -24.05
CA ALA A 188 1.57 3.14 -24.67
C ALA A 188 2.13 2.12 -23.67
N ILE A 189 2.26 2.48 -22.41
CA ILE A 189 2.70 1.61 -21.31
C ILE A 189 1.63 0.53 -21.03
N SER A 190 0.35 0.94 -20.88
CA SER A 190 -0.74 -0.01 -20.61
C SER A 190 -0.89 -1.04 -21.72
N LYS A 191 -0.77 -0.64 -22.99
CA LYS A 191 -0.82 -1.57 -24.14
C LYS A 191 0.24 -2.66 -24.05
N VAL A 192 1.49 -2.30 -23.74
CA VAL A 192 2.57 -3.29 -23.53
C VAL A 192 2.27 -4.15 -22.30
N ALA A 193 1.81 -3.56 -21.21
CA ALA A 193 1.47 -4.32 -20.00
C ALA A 193 0.35 -5.36 -20.29
N VAL A 194 -0.67 -4.99 -21.05
CA VAL A 194 -1.74 -5.90 -21.49
C VAL A 194 -1.18 -7.05 -22.32
N GLU A 195 -0.29 -6.77 -23.29
CA GLU A 195 0.36 -7.82 -24.09
C GLU A 195 1.20 -8.78 -23.21
N GLU A 196 1.89 -8.27 -22.21
CA GLU A 196 2.71 -9.08 -21.31
C GLU A 196 1.87 -9.86 -20.30
N ILE A 197 0.70 -9.35 -19.88
CA ILE A 197 -0.29 -10.08 -19.08
C ILE A 197 -0.77 -11.31 -19.82
N GLN A 198 -1.12 -11.18 -21.11
CA GLN A 198 -1.56 -12.28 -21.96
C GLN A 198 -0.49 -13.37 -22.14
N LYS A 199 0.79 -13.01 -22.10
CA LYS A 199 1.91 -13.96 -22.18
C LYS A 199 2.19 -14.62 -20.82
N GLY A 200 1.60 -14.09 -19.73
CA GLY A 200 1.85 -14.51 -18.35
C GLY A 200 3.08 -13.84 -17.74
N PHE A 201 3.03 -13.59 -16.43
CA PHE A 201 4.12 -13.02 -15.64
C PHE A 201 4.08 -13.55 -14.19
N GLY A 202 5.19 -13.49 -13.50
CA GLY A 202 5.27 -13.71 -12.06
C GLY A 202 5.49 -12.40 -11.30
N LEU A 203 6.38 -11.54 -11.83
CA LEU A 203 6.61 -10.19 -11.34
C LEU A 203 6.52 -9.21 -12.51
N MET A 204 5.70 -8.16 -12.35
CA MET A 204 5.64 -7.06 -13.32
C MET A 204 5.74 -5.72 -12.60
N PHE A 205 6.63 -4.86 -13.07
CA PHE A 205 6.74 -3.47 -12.66
C PHE A 205 6.32 -2.55 -13.82
N VAL A 206 5.40 -1.64 -13.54
CA VAL A 206 4.87 -0.66 -14.49
C VAL A 206 5.08 0.75 -13.93
N HIS A 207 5.68 1.64 -14.71
CA HIS A 207 5.97 3.01 -14.29
C HIS A 207 5.33 4.04 -15.21
N PHE A 208 4.42 4.85 -14.66
CA PHE A 208 3.71 5.95 -15.34
C PHE A 208 4.44 7.29 -15.13
N PRO A 209 4.98 7.92 -16.20
CA PRO A 209 5.91 9.05 -16.07
C PRO A 209 5.25 10.43 -16.06
N SER A 210 4.02 10.57 -16.54
CA SER A 210 3.48 11.88 -16.92
C SER A 210 3.11 12.79 -15.76
N PRO A 211 2.71 12.34 -14.57
CA PRO A 211 2.43 13.25 -13.47
C PRO A 211 3.65 14.09 -13.08
N ASP A 212 4.83 13.49 -12.93
CA ASP A 212 6.08 14.20 -12.66
C ASP A 212 6.47 15.16 -13.79
N LYS A 213 6.46 14.66 -15.01
CA LYS A 213 6.79 15.47 -16.20
C LYS A 213 5.94 16.74 -16.32
N VAL A 214 4.64 16.61 -16.00
CA VAL A 214 3.69 17.73 -16.05
C VAL A 214 3.80 18.58 -14.79
N GLY A 215 4.08 18.00 -13.62
CA GLY A 215 4.37 18.69 -12.38
C GLY A 215 5.54 19.67 -12.54
N HIS A 216 6.65 19.23 -13.08
CA HIS A 216 7.81 20.10 -13.40
C HIS A 216 7.47 21.23 -14.37
N LYS A 217 6.65 20.96 -15.36
CA LYS A 217 6.36 21.94 -16.40
C LYS A 217 5.31 22.97 -15.95
N TYR A 218 4.25 22.55 -15.32
CA TYR A 218 3.07 23.36 -15.04
C TYR A 218 2.75 23.54 -13.55
N GLY A 219 3.43 22.80 -12.68
CA GLY A 219 3.21 22.78 -11.24
C GLY A 219 2.33 21.60 -10.81
N TRP A 220 2.66 21.08 -9.62
CA TRP A 220 1.85 20.06 -8.93
C TRP A 220 0.49 20.64 -8.54
N MET A 221 -0.52 19.77 -8.44
CA MET A 221 -1.90 20.06 -8.04
C MET A 221 -2.69 20.97 -8.99
N GLY A 222 -2.10 21.44 -10.09
CA GLY A 222 -2.81 22.17 -11.15
C GLY A 222 -3.62 21.24 -12.04
N TYR A 223 -4.54 21.80 -12.84
CA TYR A 223 -5.42 21.04 -13.75
C TYR A 223 -4.66 20.05 -14.64
N SER A 224 -3.54 20.48 -15.23
CA SER A 224 -2.74 19.63 -16.12
C SER A 224 -2.15 18.41 -15.39
N TYR A 225 -1.69 18.60 -14.16
CA TYR A 225 -1.17 17.52 -13.33
C TYR A 225 -2.28 16.52 -12.95
N LEU A 226 -3.41 17.01 -12.45
CA LEU A 226 -4.55 16.16 -12.09
C LEU A 226 -5.09 15.37 -13.29
N LYS A 227 -5.06 15.98 -14.49
CA LYS A 227 -5.42 15.29 -15.73
C LYS A 227 -4.48 14.12 -16.04
N MET A 228 -3.17 14.23 -15.75
CA MET A 228 -2.24 13.10 -15.96
C MET A 228 -2.52 11.95 -15.01
N LEU A 229 -2.92 12.24 -13.78
CA LEU A 229 -3.37 11.19 -12.85
C LEU A 229 -4.62 10.47 -13.38
N THR A 230 -5.58 11.21 -13.93
CA THR A 230 -6.76 10.61 -14.59
C THR A 230 -6.37 9.75 -15.79
N ASN A 231 -5.40 10.19 -16.60
CA ASN A 231 -4.90 9.38 -17.71
C ASN A 231 -4.23 8.08 -17.21
N GLY A 232 -3.47 8.17 -16.11
CA GLY A 232 -2.90 6.99 -15.45
C GLY A 232 -3.97 6.05 -14.90
N ASP A 233 -5.09 6.58 -14.38
CA ASP A 233 -6.21 5.75 -13.91
C ASP A 233 -6.93 5.04 -15.07
N ASN A 234 -7.03 5.67 -16.25
CA ASN A 234 -7.56 5.02 -17.46
C ASN A 234 -6.60 3.88 -17.92
N ALA A 235 -5.29 4.12 -17.88
CA ALA A 235 -4.30 3.08 -18.18
C ALA A 235 -4.35 1.92 -17.17
N LEU A 236 -4.56 2.24 -15.89
CA LEU A 236 -4.81 1.25 -14.85
C LEU A 236 -6.06 0.42 -15.15
N GLU A 237 -7.16 1.03 -15.62
CA GLU A 237 -8.38 0.32 -16.03
C GLU A 237 -8.08 -0.76 -17.08
N GLU A 238 -7.33 -0.43 -18.14
CA GLU A 238 -6.94 -1.37 -19.19
C GLU A 238 -6.16 -2.56 -18.63
N ILE A 239 -5.19 -2.30 -17.75
CA ILE A 239 -4.39 -3.34 -17.08
C ILE A 239 -5.27 -4.23 -16.20
N LEU A 240 -6.14 -3.63 -15.38
CA LEU A 240 -7.05 -4.36 -14.51
C LEU A 240 -8.04 -5.22 -15.31
N LYS A 241 -8.54 -4.68 -16.42
CA LYS A 241 -9.42 -5.41 -17.33
C LYS A 241 -8.72 -6.61 -17.96
N ALA A 242 -7.47 -6.47 -18.40
CA ALA A 242 -6.70 -7.59 -18.95
C ALA A 242 -6.50 -8.71 -17.91
N LEU A 243 -6.21 -8.37 -16.66
CA LEU A 243 -6.13 -9.36 -15.57
C LEU A 243 -7.47 -10.06 -15.31
N ASP A 244 -8.59 -9.36 -15.46
CA ASP A 244 -9.93 -9.93 -15.30
C ASP A 244 -10.30 -10.83 -16.50
N ASP A 245 -10.05 -10.37 -17.73
CA ASP A 245 -10.34 -11.10 -18.95
C ASP A 245 -9.56 -12.43 -19.04
N ASP A 246 -8.31 -12.45 -18.59
CA ASP A 246 -7.46 -13.64 -18.55
C ASP A 246 -7.65 -14.49 -17.28
N GLY A 247 -8.55 -14.09 -16.37
CA GLY A 247 -8.84 -14.80 -15.11
C GLY A 247 -7.71 -14.75 -14.08
N LEU A 248 -6.71 -13.89 -14.27
CA LEU A 248 -5.52 -13.78 -13.43
C LEU A 248 -5.74 -12.95 -12.17
N ARG A 249 -6.80 -12.11 -12.14
CA ARG A 249 -7.07 -11.17 -11.05
C ARG A 249 -7.09 -11.83 -9.67
N LYS A 250 -7.66 -13.02 -9.57
CA LYS A 250 -7.84 -13.75 -8.29
C LYS A 250 -6.54 -14.27 -7.68
N THR A 251 -5.47 -14.34 -8.44
CA THR A 251 -4.15 -14.80 -8.01
C THR A 251 -3.07 -13.72 -8.17
N THR A 252 -3.46 -12.48 -8.52
CA THR A 252 -2.57 -11.33 -8.66
C THR A 252 -2.70 -10.40 -7.46
N LEU A 253 -1.57 -10.15 -6.79
CA LEU A 253 -1.43 -9.04 -5.85
C LEU A 253 -1.03 -7.79 -6.62
N ILE A 254 -1.70 -6.67 -6.38
CA ILE A 254 -1.42 -5.39 -7.02
C ILE A 254 -0.97 -4.40 -5.96
N ILE A 255 0.19 -3.79 -6.16
CA ILE A 255 0.70 -2.68 -5.35
C ILE A 255 0.72 -1.44 -6.24
N VAL A 256 0.09 -0.35 -5.80
CA VAL A 256 0.15 0.96 -6.45
C VAL A 256 0.79 1.95 -5.50
N THR A 257 1.84 2.61 -5.96
CA THR A 257 2.60 3.57 -5.15
C THR A 257 3.13 4.71 -6.03
N ALA A 258 3.98 5.55 -5.45
CA ALA A 258 4.77 6.57 -6.14
C ALA A 258 6.22 6.50 -5.65
N ASP A 259 7.11 7.08 -6.40
CA ASP A 259 8.52 7.22 -6.05
C ASP A 259 8.79 8.49 -5.21
N HIS A 260 8.00 9.51 -5.40
CA HIS A 260 7.98 10.77 -4.63
C HIS A 260 6.67 11.53 -4.89
N GLY A 261 6.47 12.60 -4.15
CA GLY A 261 5.43 13.58 -4.45
C GLY A 261 5.99 14.80 -5.19
N GLY A 262 5.67 16.00 -4.72
CA GLY A 262 6.22 17.24 -5.28
C GLY A 262 5.43 18.48 -4.87
N HIS A 263 6.03 19.64 -5.02
CA HIS A 263 5.40 20.93 -4.74
C HIS A 263 5.84 21.96 -5.77
N ASP A 264 5.07 23.01 -5.95
CA ASP A 264 5.31 24.01 -6.99
C ASP A 264 5.68 23.36 -8.34
N LYS A 265 6.94 23.39 -8.74
CA LYS A 265 7.48 22.77 -9.96
C LYS A 265 8.70 21.88 -9.70
N ASN A 266 8.85 21.37 -8.49
CA ASN A 266 10.00 20.56 -8.09
C ASN A 266 9.64 19.55 -6.98
N HIS A 267 10.60 18.68 -6.63
CA HIS A 267 10.51 17.71 -5.53
C HIS A 267 11.89 17.57 -4.87
N ILE A 268 12.51 18.69 -4.49
CA ILE A 268 13.89 18.71 -3.99
C ILE A 268 14.05 18.32 -2.52
N GLY A 269 13.02 17.77 -1.88
CA GLY A 269 13.09 17.27 -0.51
C GLY A 269 13.08 18.36 0.56
N THR A 270 12.31 19.42 0.36
CA THR A 270 12.23 20.53 1.32
C THR A 270 10.91 20.57 2.10
N VAL A 271 9.89 19.89 1.61
CA VAL A 271 8.56 19.84 2.22
C VAL A 271 8.04 18.41 2.26
N ILE A 272 7.15 18.12 3.20
CA ILE A 272 6.59 16.77 3.38
C ILE A 272 5.91 16.21 2.12
N GLN A 273 5.38 17.08 1.27
CA GLN A 273 4.74 16.70 0.02
C GLN A 273 5.68 16.08 -1.00
N ASP A 274 7.00 16.28 -0.86
CA ASP A 274 7.99 15.63 -1.72
C ASP A 274 8.21 14.16 -1.31
N PHE A 275 8.12 13.88 0.01
CA PHE A 275 8.40 12.58 0.59
C PHE A 275 7.17 11.69 0.69
N ARG A 276 5.99 12.27 0.96
CA ARG A 276 4.77 11.48 1.20
C ARG A 276 4.23 10.90 -0.08
N ILE A 277 4.11 9.57 -0.09
CA ILE A 277 3.63 8.80 -1.22
C ILE A 277 2.36 8.03 -0.85
N PRO A 278 1.44 7.76 -1.79
CA PRO A 278 0.41 6.76 -1.58
C PRO A 278 1.04 5.36 -1.60
N TRP A 279 0.56 4.47 -0.75
CA TRP A 279 0.90 3.06 -0.81
C TRP A 279 -0.39 2.25 -0.69
N ILE A 280 -0.73 1.53 -1.74
CA ILE A 280 -2.01 0.85 -1.90
C ILE A 280 -1.72 -0.58 -2.31
N ILE A 281 -2.37 -1.55 -1.66
CA ILE A 281 -2.21 -2.98 -1.95
C ILE A 281 -3.59 -3.63 -2.04
N SER A 282 -3.85 -4.40 -3.10
CA SER A 282 -5.14 -5.05 -3.31
C SER A 282 -4.94 -6.40 -3.99
N GLY A 283 -5.69 -7.41 -3.57
CA GLY A 283 -5.60 -8.76 -4.13
C GLY A 283 -5.89 -9.84 -3.09
N PRO A 284 -5.54 -11.09 -3.41
CA PRO A 284 -5.77 -12.21 -2.49
C PRO A 284 -5.00 -12.02 -1.18
N ARG A 285 -5.58 -12.50 -0.08
CA ARG A 285 -5.06 -12.41 1.30
C ARG A 285 -5.03 -10.99 1.90
N ILE A 286 -5.36 -9.95 1.16
CA ILE A 286 -5.34 -8.58 1.69
C ILE A 286 -6.59 -8.32 2.52
N VAL A 287 -6.40 -7.74 3.71
CA VAL A 287 -7.48 -7.27 4.60
C VAL A 287 -7.73 -5.80 4.30
N PRO A 288 -8.91 -5.44 3.78
CA PRO A 288 -9.21 -4.05 3.43
C PRO A 288 -9.17 -3.12 4.64
N GLY A 289 -8.57 -1.94 4.47
CA GLY A 289 -8.54 -0.91 5.50
C GLY A 289 -7.40 0.08 5.34
N GLU A 290 -7.45 1.17 6.10
CA GLU A 290 -6.37 2.15 6.15
C GLU A 290 -5.24 1.67 7.07
N LEU A 291 -4.01 1.73 6.56
CA LEU A 291 -2.79 1.43 7.29
C LEU A 291 -2.22 2.73 7.88
N THR A 292 -2.17 2.80 9.19
CA THR A 292 -1.66 3.98 9.94
C THR A 292 -0.23 3.78 10.44
N ILE A 293 0.36 2.64 10.14
CA ILE A 293 1.76 2.34 10.46
C ILE A 293 2.70 3.08 9.50
N PRO A 294 3.92 3.38 9.91
CA PRO A 294 4.95 3.86 8.98
C PRO A 294 5.23 2.81 7.89
N ILE A 295 5.23 3.24 6.64
CA ILE A 295 5.60 2.44 5.48
C ILE A 295 6.66 3.22 4.73
N GLU A 296 7.74 2.56 4.35
CA GLU A 296 8.77 3.13 3.52
C GLU A 296 8.77 2.53 2.12
N THR A 297 9.26 3.27 1.15
CA THR A 297 9.25 2.81 -0.25
C THR A 297 9.90 1.44 -0.42
N MET A 298 10.95 1.15 0.36
CA MET A 298 11.67 -0.13 0.35
C MET A 298 10.87 -1.32 0.92
N ASP A 299 9.80 -1.07 1.68
CA ASP A 299 8.87 -2.09 2.15
C ASP A 299 8.13 -2.76 0.98
N THR A 300 8.11 -2.12 -0.20
CA THR A 300 7.49 -2.65 -1.42
C THR A 300 8.17 -3.93 -1.89
N ALA A 301 9.51 -3.96 -1.96
CA ALA A 301 10.27 -5.17 -2.32
C ALA A 301 10.04 -6.29 -1.30
N ALA A 302 10.15 -5.96 -0.01
CA ALA A 302 9.98 -6.93 1.07
C ALA A 302 8.55 -7.51 1.09
N THR A 303 7.52 -6.67 0.89
CA THR A 303 6.12 -7.11 0.79
C THR A 303 5.88 -7.99 -0.43
N THR A 304 6.52 -7.67 -1.56
CA THR A 304 6.47 -8.48 -2.79
C THR A 304 7.10 -9.85 -2.58
N ALA A 305 8.29 -9.91 -1.97
CA ALA A 305 8.96 -11.16 -1.64
C ALA A 305 8.11 -12.02 -0.70
N TYR A 306 7.58 -11.43 0.37
CA TYR A 306 6.67 -12.11 1.31
C TYR A 306 5.43 -12.67 0.61
N ALA A 307 4.81 -11.89 -0.28
CA ALA A 307 3.60 -12.29 -1.00
C ALA A 307 3.83 -13.48 -1.95
N LEU A 308 5.01 -13.55 -2.56
CA LEU A 308 5.42 -14.61 -3.49
C LEU A 308 6.11 -15.80 -2.80
N ASP A 309 6.13 -15.84 -1.46
CA ASP A 309 6.86 -16.85 -0.68
C ASP A 309 8.37 -16.94 -1.05
N LEU A 310 8.98 -15.79 -1.42
CA LEU A 310 10.40 -15.67 -1.70
C LEU A 310 11.20 -15.37 -0.43
N PRO A 311 12.48 -15.77 -0.35
CA PRO A 311 13.31 -15.51 0.82
C PRO A 311 13.57 -14.00 0.98
N LEU A 312 13.26 -13.45 2.16
CA LEU A 312 13.69 -12.10 2.52
C LEU A 312 15.22 -12.07 2.66
N GLN A 313 15.83 -10.97 2.25
CA GLN A 313 17.27 -10.79 2.37
C GLN A 313 17.63 -10.20 3.72
N ASP A 314 18.67 -10.72 4.37
CA ASP A 314 19.11 -10.28 5.71
C ASP A 314 19.61 -8.83 5.74
N ASN A 315 20.03 -8.30 4.60
CA ASN A 315 20.54 -6.95 4.44
C ASN A 315 19.48 -5.95 3.92
N TRP A 316 18.24 -6.37 3.71
CA TRP A 316 17.17 -5.43 3.37
C TRP A 316 16.75 -4.63 4.61
N GLU A 317 16.60 -3.32 4.45
CA GLU A 317 15.96 -2.46 5.44
C GLU A 317 14.44 -2.51 5.33
N GLY A 318 13.94 -2.75 4.12
CA GLY A 318 12.53 -2.92 3.86
C GLY A 318 11.94 -4.10 4.63
N ILE A 319 10.72 -3.91 5.16
CA ILE A 319 10.00 -4.90 5.97
C ILE A 319 8.66 -5.17 5.29
N PRO A 320 8.22 -6.44 5.17
CA PRO A 320 6.88 -6.73 4.68
C PRO A 320 5.81 -5.99 5.48
N VAL A 321 4.87 -5.39 4.81
CA VAL A 321 3.70 -4.74 5.41
C VAL A 321 2.71 -5.83 5.82
N TYR A 322 3.05 -6.58 6.89
CA TYR A 322 2.27 -7.72 7.41
C TYR A 322 0.83 -7.33 7.75
N GLU A 323 0.63 -6.10 8.20
CA GLU A 323 -0.68 -5.58 8.58
C GLU A 323 -1.68 -5.55 7.41
N ALA A 324 -1.17 -5.41 6.18
CA ALA A 324 -2.01 -5.53 4.99
C ALA A 324 -2.59 -6.94 4.80
N PHE A 325 -1.94 -7.96 5.37
CA PHE A 325 -2.39 -9.34 5.37
C PHE A 325 -3.18 -9.72 6.64
N GLY A 326 -3.46 -8.73 7.51
CA GLY A 326 -4.12 -8.97 8.80
C GLY A 326 -3.20 -9.61 9.85
N GLU A 327 -1.91 -9.57 9.63
CA GLU A 327 -0.90 -10.13 10.51
C GLU A 327 -0.22 -9.02 11.33
N PRO A 328 0.09 -9.24 12.62
CA PRO A 328 0.81 -8.24 13.39
C PRO A 328 2.25 -8.16 12.91
N ARG A 329 2.81 -6.95 12.89
CA ARG A 329 4.24 -6.76 12.60
C ARG A 329 5.08 -7.56 13.60
N LEU A 330 5.89 -8.47 13.11
CA LEU A 330 6.75 -9.27 13.95
C LEU A 330 7.78 -8.36 14.63
N LYS A 331 7.89 -8.46 15.97
CA LYS A 331 8.84 -7.67 16.79
C LYS A 331 10.32 -7.93 16.50
N VAL A 332 10.62 -8.80 15.55
CA VAL A 332 11.97 -9.35 15.31
C VAL A 332 12.84 -8.42 14.44
N HIS A 333 12.25 -7.40 13.83
CA HIS A 333 13.07 -6.47 13.06
C HIS A 333 13.69 -5.42 13.99
N LYS A 334 15.01 -5.32 13.89
CA LYS A 334 15.86 -4.28 14.46
C LYS A 334 15.11 -2.97 14.47
N ALA A 335 15.08 -2.37 15.64
CA ALA A 335 14.34 -1.17 15.95
C ALA A 335 14.12 -0.24 14.75
N TYR A 336 12.88 -0.05 14.39
CA TYR A 336 12.36 1.03 13.54
C TYR A 336 12.75 2.45 14.07
N ILE A 337 13.65 2.50 15.02
CA ILE A 337 13.97 3.70 15.81
C ILE A 337 15.13 4.49 15.21
N GLN A 338 15.87 3.94 14.26
CA GLN A 338 16.94 4.64 13.53
C GLN A 338 17.09 3.99 12.17
N HIS A 339 16.33 4.48 11.19
CA HIS A 339 16.58 4.12 9.81
C HIS A 339 17.87 4.79 9.36
N PRO A 340 18.92 4.02 9.02
CA PRO A 340 20.17 4.60 8.50
C PRO A 340 19.98 5.34 7.17
N CYS A 341 18.81 5.20 6.55
CA CYS A 341 18.45 5.89 5.31
C CYS A 341 18.10 7.38 5.50
N HIS A 342 17.97 7.86 6.73
CA HIS A 342 17.60 9.24 7.05
C HIS A 342 18.77 10.08 7.60
N GLU A 343 19.99 9.53 7.69
CA GLU A 343 21.20 10.25 8.10
C GLU A 343 21.99 10.84 6.93
#